data_9b46a9b09e680dcb4b54639fb8994184
#
_entry.id   9b46a9b09e680dcb4b54639fb8994184
#
_cell.length_a   1.000
_cell.length_b   1.000
_cell.length_c   1.000
_cell.angle_alpha   90.00
_cell.angle_beta   90.00
_cell.angle_gamma   90.00
#
_symmetry.space_group_name_H-M   'P 1'
#
loop_
_entity.id
_entity.type
_entity.pdbx_description
1 polymer ?
#
loop_
_entity_poly.entity_id
_entity_poly.type
_entity_poly.pdbx_seq_one_letter_code
_entity_poly.pdbx_strand_id
1 'polypeptide(L)'
;AKYLLTGDEKKAFGKSEEIINLIGLERFYVETITKIMGDTGKMWYDGEIGIAHEHLITNIMRKIVQYYNNTIESKGLIKGLAVICNPEGDDHNLSNVVLEGLLKIRNYAVKNIGGNWYMGEKTKSTNKAITDFIIHSRPDIVFISVTISRYLFNAKLIAKELAKALKDTRIYIGGLGTSGMVKEDLQDKIILADKNTLDTLNRI
;
A
#
# COMPACT_ATOMS: atom_id res chain seq x y z
N ALA A 1 16.40 13.52 -4.38
CA ALA A 1 15.48 14.63 -4.03
C ALA A 1 15.41 15.70 -5.13
N LYS A 2 16.55 16.28 -5.60
CA LYS A 2 16.57 17.42 -6.53
C LYS A 2 15.70 17.22 -7.80
N TYR A 3 15.79 16.09 -8.48
CA TYR A 3 15.03 15.80 -9.70
C TYR A 3 13.52 15.64 -9.46
N LEU A 4 13.15 15.16 -8.29
CA LEU A 4 11.75 15.03 -7.88
C LEU A 4 11.12 16.40 -7.65
N LEU A 5 11.82 17.29 -6.95
CA LEU A 5 11.37 18.67 -6.69
C LEU A 5 11.21 19.49 -7.98
N THR A 6 12.03 19.24 -8.98
CA THR A 6 11.96 19.94 -10.28
C THR A 6 11.06 19.26 -11.30
N GLY A 7 10.47 18.11 -10.98
CA GLY A 7 9.63 17.35 -11.90
C GLY A 7 10.38 16.69 -13.06
N ASP A 8 11.71 16.54 -12.97
CA ASP A 8 12.52 15.89 -14.01
C ASP A 8 12.36 14.36 -13.92
N GLU A 9 11.23 13.87 -14.44
CA GLU A 9 10.88 12.44 -14.41
C GLU A 9 11.98 11.58 -15.03
N LYS A 10 12.55 11.98 -16.17
CA LYS A 10 13.58 11.20 -16.87
C LYS A 10 14.80 10.95 -15.97
N LYS A 11 15.29 12.00 -15.31
CA LYS A 11 16.43 11.86 -14.39
C LYS A 11 16.04 11.11 -13.10
N ALA A 12 14.81 11.28 -12.62
CA ALA A 12 14.32 10.52 -11.47
C ALA A 12 14.29 9.02 -11.78
N PHE A 13 13.79 8.62 -12.95
CA PHE A 13 13.82 7.22 -13.41
C PHE A 13 15.24 6.68 -13.53
N GLY A 14 16.14 7.37 -14.25
CA GLY A 14 17.54 6.94 -14.40
C GLY A 14 18.24 6.78 -13.03
N LYS A 15 17.99 7.70 -12.08
CA LYS A 15 18.57 7.58 -10.74
C LYS A 15 17.97 6.42 -9.94
N SER A 16 16.69 6.12 -10.13
CA SER A 16 16.06 4.95 -9.53
C SER A 16 16.65 3.65 -10.06
N GLU A 17 16.89 3.57 -11.37
CA GLU A 17 17.55 2.42 -12.00
C GLU A 17 18.95 2.18 -11.45
N GLU A 18 19.77 3.23 -11.32
CA GLU A 18 21.10 3.14 -10.72
C GLU A 18 21.03 2.56 -9.28
N ILE A 19 20.08 3.05 -8.47
CA ILE A 19 19.91 2.59 -7.09
C ILE A 19 19.43 1.13 -7.09
N ILE A 20 18.46 0.77 -7.91
CA ILE A 20 17.95 -0.60 -8.00
C ILE A 20 19.06 -1.58 -8.42
N ASN A 21 19.91 -1.19 -9.38
CA ASN A 21 21.05 -2.01 -9.79
C ASN A 21 22.08 -2.21 -8.65
N LEU A 22 22.19 -1.23 -7.75
CA LEU A 22 23.13 -1.28 -6.63
C LEU A 22 22.60 -2.12 -5.43
N ILE A 23 21.34 -1.92 -5.05
CA ILE A 23 20.79 -2.50 -3.81
C ILE A 23 19.68 -3.53 -4.03
N GLY A 24 19.20 -3.68 -5.25
CA GLY A 24 18.05 -4.52 -5.61
C GLY A 24 16.70 -3.84 -5.43
N LEU A 25 15.69 -4.36 -6.15
CA LEU A 25 14.36 -3.77 -6.22
C LEU A 25 13.63 -3.79 -4.87
N GLU A 26 13.73 -4.88 -4.11
CA GLU A 26 13.08 -5.02 -2.81
C GLU A 26 13.58 -3.97 -1.80
N ARG A 27 14.89 -3.80 -1.70
CA ARG A 27 15.48 -2.78 -0.82
C ARG A 27 15.19 -1.37 -1.31
N PHE A 28 15.15 -1.15 -2.62
CA PHE A 28 14.71 0.12 -3.19
C PHE A 28 13.29 0.48 -2.69
N TYR A 29 12.35 -0.46 -2.73
CA TYR A 29 10.99 -0.25 -2.25
C TYR A 29 10.95 0.07 -0.75
N VAL A 30 11.61 -0.72 0.07
CA VAL A 30 11.49 -0.59 1.53
C VAL A 30 12.34 0.55 2.08
N GLU A 31 13.56 0.73 1.58
CA GLU A 31 14.49 1.71 2.15
C GLU A 31 14.40 3.06 1.42
N THR A 32 14.51 3.04 0.08
CA THR A 32 14.64 4.29 -0.69
C THR A 32 13.31 5.02 -0.81
N ILE A 33 12.22 4.32 -1.18
CA ILE A 33 10.90 4.94 -1.30
C ILE A 33 10.44 5.47 0.05
N THR A 34 10.53 4.66 1.10
CA THR A 34 10.13 5.05 2.46
C THR A 34 10.87 6.30 2.92
N LYS A 35 12.19 6.35 2.68
CA LYS A 35 13.00 7.52 3.03
C LYS A 35 12.58 8.76 2.23
N ILE A 36 12.43 8.64 0.90
CA ILE A 36 12.03 9.77 0.05
C ILE A 36 10.67 10.31 0.51
N MET A 37 9.69 9.45 0.73
CA MET A 37 8.35 9.89 1.12
C MET A 37 8.32 10.46 2.54
N GLY A 38 9.09 9.90 3.46
CA GLY A 38 9.25 10.45 4.81
C GLY A 38 9.88 11.85 4.80
N ASP A 39 10.97 12.02 4.04
CA ASP A 39 11.64 13.31 3.87
C ASP A 39 10.68 14.34 3.21
N THR A 40 9.92 13.91 2.18
CA THR A 40 8.93 14.76 1.49
C THR A 40 7.81 15.20 2.43
N GLY A 41 7.26 14.28 3.21
CA GLY A 41 6.22 14.59 4.20
C GLY A 41 6.72 15.57 5.28
N LYS A 42 7.98 15.40 5.72
CA LYS A 42 8.60 16.33 6.67
C LYS A 42 8.78 17.73 6.05
N MET A 43 9.33 17.85 4.85
CA MET A 43 9.49 19.12 4.15
C MET A 43 8.15 19.84 3.95
N TRP A 44 7.08 19.11 3.65
CA TRP A 44 5.74 19.68 3.56
C TRP A 44 5.23 20.15 4.92
N TYR A 45 5.39 19.35 5.97
CA TYR A 45 4.98 19.70 7.33
C TYR A 45 5.72 20.94 7.86
N ASP A 46 7.01 21.05 7.58
CA ASP A 46 7.86 22.17 7.98
C ASP A 46 7.64 23.42 7.10
N GLY A 47 6.79 23.33 6.06
CA GLY A 47 6.50 24.44 5.14
C GLY A 47 7.61 24.73 4.12
N GLU A 48 8.61 23.86 4.00
CA GLU A 48 9.71 24.01 3.02
C GLU A 48 9.22 23.79 1.58
N ILE A 49 8.18 22.97 1.40
CA ILE A 49 7.52 22.73 0.11
C ILE A 49 6.01 22.85 0.25
N GLY A 50 5.35 23.29 -0.84
CA GLY A 50 3.89 23.31 -0.90
C GLY A 50 3.30 21.95 -1.29
N ILE A 51 2.00 21.77 -1.07
CA ILE A 51 1.25 20.54 -1.39
C ILE A 51 1.40 20.11 -2.85
N ALA A 52 1.53 21.05 -3.79
CA ALA A 52 1.73 20.74 -5.20
C ALA A 52 3.06 20.00 -5.46
N HIS A 53 4.12 20.33 -4.71
CA HIS A 53 5.40 19.63 -4.81
C HIS A 53 5.31 18.22 -4.20
N GLU A 54 4.62 18.07 -3.06
CA GLU A 54 4.38 16.77 -2.44
C GLU A 54 3.63 15.85 -3.42
N HIS A 55 2.54 16.33 -4.05
CA HIS A 55 1.77 15.57 -5.03
C HIS A 55 2.60 15.23 -6.29
N LEU A 56 3.45 16.17 -6.77
CA LEU A 56 4.34 15.93 -7.91
C LEU A 56 5.32 14.79 -7.60
N ILE A 57 5.99 14.85 -6.45
CA ILE A 57 6.94 13.83 -5.98
C ILE A 57 6.25 12.47 -5.86
N THR A 58 5.11 12.43 -5.17
CA THR A 58 4.31 11.21 -4.98
C THR A 58 3.89 10.60 -6.32
N ASN A 59 3.47 11.41 -7.29
CA ASN A 59 3.08 10.94 -8.62
C ASN A 59 4.28 10.38 -9.40
N ILE A 60 5.45 11.02 -9.35
CA ILE A 60 6.66 10.52 -10.01
C ILE A 60 7.08 9.18 -9.37
N MET A 61 7.11 9.10 -8.04
CA MET A 61 7.46 7.86 -7.35
C MET A 61 6.49 6.74 -7.66
N ARG A 62 5.19 7.01 -7.74
CA ARG A 62 4.17 6.03 -8.13
C ARG A 62 4.41 5.50 -9.55
N LYS A 63 4.72 6.37 -10.53
CA LYS A 63 5.05 5.95 -11.88
C LYS A 63 6.28 5.03 -11.92
N ILE A 64 7.33 5.37 -11.17
CA ILE A 64 8.55 4.56 -11.06
C ILE A 64 8.22 3.18 -10.48
N VAL A 65 7.51 3.11 -9.37
CA VAL A 65 7.15 1.84 -8.75
C VAL A 65 6.26 1.00 -9.68
N GLN A 66 5.25 1.60 -10.31
CA GLN A 66 4.38 0.91 -11.27
C GLN A 66 5.16 0.34 -12.46
N TYR A 67 6.11 1.11 -13.00
CA TYR A 67 6.98 0.64 -14.07
C TYR A 67 7.72 -0.63 -13.66
N TYR A 68 8.41 -0.62 -12.52
CA TYR A 68 9.15 -1.80 -12.05
C TYR A 68 8.22 -2.95 -11.64
N ASN A 69 7.04 -2.70 -11.08
CA ASN A 69 6.05 -3.74 -10.80
C ASN A 69 5.63 -4.52 -12.05
N ASN A 70 5.62 -3.86 -13.21
CA ASN A 70 5.28 -4.50 -14.50
C ASN A 70 6.44 -5.32 -15.08
N THR A 71 7.67 -5.14 -14.58
CA THR A 71 8.85 -5.94 -14.99
C THR A 71 9.08 -7.15 -14.09
N ILE A 72 8.34 -7.30 -12.99
CA ILE A 72 8.47 -8.45 -12.09
C ILE A 72 7.82 -9.66 -12.74
N GLU A 73 8.66 -10.62 -13.12
CA GLU A 73 8.22 -11.91 -13.62
C GLU A 73 8.03 -12.91 -12.47
N SER A 74 6.99 -13.76 -12.60
CA SER A 74 6.77 -14.83 -11.63
C SER A 74 7.87 -15.91 -11.79
N LYS A 75 8.51 -16.26 -10.70
CA LYS A 75 9.57 -17.26 -10.64
C LYS A 75 9.01 -18.57 -10.05
N GLY A 76 8.24 -19.32 -10.84
CA GLY A 76 7.67 -20.60 -10.42
C GLY A 76 6.18 -20.53 -10.07
N LEU A 77 5.72 -21.41 -9.17
CA LEU A 77 4.30 -21.51 -8.81
C LEU A 77 3.83 -20.29 -8.02
N ILE A 78 2.66 -19.77 -8.40
CA ILE A 78 1.99 -18.71 -7.63
C ILE A 78 1.57 -19.28 -6.27
N LYS A 79 1.97 -18.61 -5.20
CA LYS A 79 1.68 -19.02 -3.82
C LYS A 79 0.22 -18.81 -3.42
N GLY A 80 -0.47 -17.90 -4.08
CA GLY A 80 -1.86 -17.55 -3.80
C GLY A 80 -2.24 -16.17 -4.32
N LEU A 81 -3.47 -15.75 -4.02
CA LEU A 81 -4.01 -14.45 -4.38
C LEU A 81 -3.97 -13.52 -3.17
N ALA A 82 -3.34 -12.36 -3.34
CA ALA A 82 -3.41 -11.25 -2.40
C ALA A 82 -4.31 -10.13 -2.94
N VAL A 83 -5.13 -9.54 -2.08
CA VAL A 83 -5.90 -8.33 -2.38
C VAL A 83 -5.41 -7.20 -1.48
N ILE A 84 -5.18 -6.03 -2.08
CA ILE A 84 -4.78 -4.81 -1.36
C ILE A 84 -5.88 -3.77 -1.55
N CYS A 85 -6.31 -3.13 -0.49
CA CYS A 85 -7.28 -2.04 -0.53
C CYS A 85 -6.99 -0.96 0.52
N ASN A 86 -7.56 0.23 0.30
CA ASN A 86 -7.73 1.24 1.33
C ASN A 86 -9.19 1.26 1.79
N PRO A 87 -9.47 1.69 3.02
CA PRO A 87 -10.83 1.97 3.45
C PRO A 87 -11.41 3.20 2.74
N GLU A 88 -12.72 3.33 2.77
CA GLU A 88 -13.42 4.49 2.22
C GLU A 88 -12.83 5.81 2.73
N GLY A 89 -12.53 6.70 1.79
CA GLY A 89 -11.97 8.03 2.00
C GLY A 89 -10.45 8.10 2.02
N ASP A 90 -9.73 6.99 2.15
CA ASP A 90 -8.26 6.97 2.09
C ASP A 90 -7.81 6.74 0.65
N ASP A 91 -7.28 7.77 0.01
CA ASP A 91 -6.82 7.77 -1.38
C ASP A 91 -5.30 7.64 -1.55
N HIS A 92 -4.58 7.36 -0.48
CA HIS A 92 -3.12 7.24 -0.47
C HIS A 92 -2.66 5.91 -1.08
N ASN A 93 -2.42 5.90 -2.38
CA ASN A 93 -2.19 4.68 -3.15
C ASN A 93 -0.72 4.25 -3.27
N LEU A 94 0.26 5.10 -2.98
CA LEU A 94 1.67 4.76 -3.21
C LEU A 94 2.11 3.55 -2.38
N SER A 95 1.70 3.49 -1.10
CA SER A 95 1.99 2.34 -0.23
C SER A 95 1.45 1.03 -0.79
N ASN A 96 0.25 1.07 -1.39
CA ASN A 96 -0.36 -0.11 -2.02
C ASN A 96 0.42 -0.58 -3.25
N VAL A 97 0.91 0.36 -4.07
CA VAL A 97 1.70 0.02 -5.26
C VAL A 97 3.06 -0.57 -4.87
N VAL A 98 3.67 -0.06 -3.80
CA VAL A 98 4.89 -0.64 -3.22
C VAL A 98 4.62 -2.05 -2.68
N LEU A 99 3.56 -2.23 -1.90
CA LEU A 99 3.18 -3.54 -1.36
C LEU A 99 2.84 -4.55 -2.46
N GLU A 100 2.19 -4.11 -3.53
CA GLU A 100 1.95 -4.94 -4.73
C GLU A 100 3.25 -5.48 -5.29
N GLY A 101 4.27 -4.64 -5.48
CA GLY A 101 5.57 -5.07 -5.98
C GLY A 101 6.26 -6.07 -5.04
N LEU A 102 6.23 -5.80 -3.74
CA LEU A 102 6.81 -6.69 -2.72
C LEU A 102 6.14 -8.07 -2.68
N LEU A 103 4.81 -8.12 -2.90
CA LEU A 103 4.06 -9.39 -2.98
C LEU A 103 4.35 -10.14 -4.29
N LYS A 104 4.47 -9.42 -5.43
CA LYS A 104 4.88 -10.01 -6.71
C LYS A 104 6.28 -10.62 -6.64
N ILE A 105 7.24 -9.94 -5.99
CA ILE A 105 8.59 -10.48 -5.72
C ILE A 105 8.51 -11.81 -4.95
N ARG A 106 7.51 -11.96 -4.08
CA ARG A 106 7.24 -13.19 -3.30
C ARG A 106 6.35 -14.19 -4.00
N ASN A 107 6.07 -13.98 -5.27
CA ASN A 107 5.32 -14.91 -6.12
C ASN A 107 3.81 -15.02 -5.80
N TYR A 108 3.20 -13.93 -5.31
CA TYR A 108 1.75 -13.81 -5.18
C TYR A 108 1.13 -13.19 -6.44
N ALA A 109 -0.04 -13.69 -6.85
CA ALA A 109 -0.94 -12.93 -7.70
C ALA A 109 -1.54 -11.79 -6.88
N VAL A 110 -1.62 -10.58 -7.44
CA VAL A 110 -2.07 -9.40 -6.67
C VAL A 110 -3.20 -8.68 -7.40
N LYS A 111 -4.27 -8.39 -6.65
CA LYS A 111 -5.32 -7.45 -7.05
C LYS A 111 -5.22 -6.22 -6.15
N ASN A 112 -4.77 -5.11 -6.70
CA ASN A 112 -4.70 -3.83 -6.00
C ASN A 112 -5.93 -3.00 -6.36
N ILE A 113 -6.88 -2.87 -5.42
CA ILE A 113 -8.11 -2.08 -5.62
C ILE A 113 -7.81 -0.57 -5.51
N GLY A 114 -6.72 -0.22 -4.81
CA GLY A 114 -6.31 1.17 -4.64
C GLY A 114 -7.10 1.93 -3.59
N GLY A 115 -6.99 3.25 -3.66
CA GLY A 115 -7.73 4.17 -2.79
C GLY A 115 -9.16 4.39 -3.30
N ASN A 116 -10.01 4.73 -2.37
CA ASN A 116 -11.45 4.77 -2.60
C ASN A 116 -12.00 6.18 -2.46
N TRP A 117 -12.55 6.68 -3.55
CA TRP A 117 -13.19 7.98 -3.62
C TRP A 117 -14.63 7.90 -3.08
N TYR A 118 -15.03 8.94 -2.36
CA TYR A 118 -16.43 9.13 -2.00
C TYR A 118 -17.27 9.40 -3.26
N MET A 119 -18.22 8.53 -3.56
CA MET A 119 -19.04 8.57 -4.78
C MET A 119 -20.46 9.14 -4.55
N GLY A 120 -20.67 9.95 -3.53
CA GLY A 120 -21.94 10.65 -3.28
C GLY A 120 -23.07 9.79 -2.69
N GLU A 121 -24.17 10.42 -2.33
CA GLU A 121 -25.27 9.86 -1.52
C GLU A 121 -26.08 8.71 -2.18
N LYS A 122 -25.94 8.48 -3.48
CA LYS A 122 -26.74 7.50 -4.23
C LYS A 122 -26.08 6.14 -4.43
N THR A 123 -24.83 5.97 -4.00
CA THR A 123 -24.13 4.69 -4.13
C THR A 123 -24.16 3.91 -2.83
N LYS A 124 -24.13 2.57 -2.93
CA LYS A 124 -23.86 1.71 -1.76
C LYS A 124 -22.55 2.17 -1.12
N SER A 125 -22.47 2.10 0.22
CA SER A 125 -21.22 2.39 0.93
C SER A 125 -20.02 1.80 0.20
N THR A 126 -19.00 2.59 -0.03
CA THR A 126 -17.76 2.16 -0.69
C THR A 126 -17.14 0.98 0.04
N ASN A 127 -17.17 0.98 1.37
CA ASN A 127 -16.70 -0.15 2.19
C ASN A 127 -17.43 -1.44 1.83
N LYS A 128 -18.76 -1.38 1.60
CA LYS A 128 -19.53 -2.57 1.21
C LYS A 128 -19.11 -3.08 -0.18
N ALA A 129 -18.92 -2.20 -1.14
CA ALA A 129 -18.48 -2.58 -2.48
C ALA A 129 -17.09 -3.25 -2.45
N ILE A 130 -16.17 -2.72 -1.65
CA ILE A 130 -14.84 -3.29 -1.41
C ILE A 130 -14.98 -4.70 -0.81
N THR A 131 -15.77 -4.84 0.25
CA THR A 131 -15.98 -6.11 0.94
C THR A 131 -16.60 -7.16 0.03
N ASP A 132 -17.64 -6.80 -0.73
CA ASP A 132 -18.31 -7.69 -1.69
C ASP A 132 -17.33 -8.17 -2.78
N PHE A 133 -16.48 -7.29 -3.33
CA PHE A 133 -15.45 -7.64 -4.30
C PHE A 133 -14.40 -8.61 -3.72
N ILE A 134 -13.94 -8.37 -2.51
CA ILE A 134 -12.93 -9.20 -1.85
C ILE A 134 -13.51 -10.59 -1.55
N ILE A 135 -14.73 -10.65 -1.01
CA ILE A 135 -15.42 -11.92 -0.73
C ILE A 135 -15.59 -12.75 -2.01
N HIS A 136 -16.01 -12.10 -3.11
CA HIS A 136 -16.15 -12.77 -4.40
C HIS A 136 -14.80 -13.26 -4.96
N SER A 137 -13.73 -12.53 -4.73
CA SER A 137 -12.38 -12.88 -5.19
C SER A 137 -11.75 -14.05 -4.44
N ARG A 138 -12.20 -14.37 -3.22
CA ARG A 138 -11.70 -15.45 -2.35
C ARG A 138 -10.17 -15.45 -2.24
N PRO A 139 -9.54 -14.37 -1.78
CA PRO A 139 -8.10 -14.31 -1.69
C PRO A 139 -7.56 -15.13 -0.51
N ASP A 140 -6.29 -15.53 -0.61
CA ASP A 140 -5.55 -16.14 0.50
C ASP A 140 -5.13 -15.09 1.53
N ILE A 141 -4.89 -13.86 1.06
CA ILE A 141 -4.42 -12.76 1.91
C ILE A 141 -5.12 -11.45 1.51
N VAL A 142 -5.52 -10.67 2.51
CA VAL A 142 -6.00 -9.30 2.34
C VAL A 142 -5.13 -8.33 3.13
N PHE A 143 -4.72 -7.25 2.49
CA PHE A 143 -4.08 -6.11 3.13
C PHE A 143 -4.99 -4.89 3.06
N ILE A 144 -5.35 -4.33 4.23
CA ILE A 144 -6.10 -3.08 4.36
C ILE A 144 -5.10 -2.01 4.80
N SER A 145 -4.74 -1.14 3.86
CA SER A 145 -3.75 -0.08 4.07
C SER A 145 -4.44 1.17 4.59
N VAL A 146 -3.99 1.67 5.72
CA VAL A 146 -4.51 2.89 6.36
C VAL A 146 -3.39 3.91 6.49
N THR A 147 -3.47 5.01 5.76
CA THR A 147 -2.44 6.06 5.81
C THR A 147 -2.75 7.10 6.86
N ILE A 148 -4.02 7.46 7.05
CA ILE A 148 -4.44 8.46 8.02
C ILE A 148 -5.36 7.81 9.06
N SER A 149 -5.09 8.02 10.34
CA SER A 149 -5.79 7.38 11.47
C SER A 149 -7.32 7.60 11.49
N ARG A 150 -7.82 8.71 10.95
CA ARG A 150 -9.27 8.96 10.84
C ARG A 150 -10.03 7.90 10.04
N TYR A 151 -9.36 7.15 9.14
CA TYR A 151 -9.97 6.09 8.35
C TYR A 151 -9.88 4.70 8.99
N LEU A 152 -9.26 4.61 10.18
CA LEU A 152 -9.07 3.35 10.88
C LEU A 152 -10.38 2.66 11.25
N PHE A 153 -11.41 3.45 11.57
CA PHE A 153 -12.75 2.92 11.84
C PHE A 153 -13.30 2.14 10.64
N ASN A 154 -13.23 2.73 9.43
CA ASN A 154 -13.67 2.09 8.19
C ASN A 154 -12.86 0.82 7.88
N ALA A 155 -11.54 0.85 8.11
CA ALA A 155 -10.68 -0.33 7.94
C ALA A 155 -11.09 -1.48 8.87
N LYS A 156 -11.38 -1.18 10.14
CA LYS A 156 -11.86 -2.17 11.10
C LYS A 156 -13.22 -2.76 10.70
N LEU A 157 -14.13 -1.96 10.13
CA LEU A 157 -15.42 -2.45 9.62
C LEU A 157 -15.22 -3.45 8.47
N ILE A 158 -14.41 -3.09 7.47
CA ILE A 158 -14.06 -3.98 6.35
C ILE A 158 -13.46 -5.29 6.88
N ALA A 159 -12.44 -5.20 7.73
CA ALA A 159 -11.76 -6.37 8.27
C ALA A 159 -12.70 -7.30 9.03
N LYS A 160 -13.60 -6.73 9.84
CA LYS A 160 -14.60 -7.49 10.61
C LYS A 160 -15.59 -8.25 9.71
N GLU A 161 -16.05 -7.63 8.63
CA GLU A 161 -16.95 -8.27 7.67
C GLU A 161 -16.23 -9.39 6.91
N LEU A 162 -15.00 -9.14 6.47
CA LEU A 162 -14.17 -10.14 5.79
C LEU A 162 -13.85 -11.33 6.70
N ALA A 163 -13.50 -11.09 7.96
CA ALA A 163 -13.21 -12.15 8.93
C ALA A 163 -14.41 -13.08 9.20
N LYS A 164 -15.63 -12.56 9.09
CA LYS A 164 -16.86 -13.37 9.19
C LYS A 164 -17.11 -14.21 7.94
N ALA A 165 -16.86 -13.64 6.76
CA ALA A 165 -17.19 -14.26 5.48
C ALA A 165 -16.12 -15.23 4.98
N LEU A 166 -14.84 -14.96 5.24
CA LEU A 166 -13.69 -15.67 4.70
C LEU A 166 -12.94 -16.40 5.83
N LYS A 167 -13.14 -17.72 5.94
CA LYS A 167 -12.61 -18.50 7.07
C LYS A 167 -11.10 -18.72 7.00
N ASP A 168 -10.56 -18.91 5.80
CA ASP A 168 -9.17 -19.33 5.55
C ASP A 168 -8.27 -18.18 5.09
N THR A 169 -8.83 -16.97 4.90
CA THR A 169 -8.11 -15.78 4.46
C THR A 169 -7.40 -15.10 5.64
N ARG A 170 -6.12 -14.79 5.48
CA ARG A 170 -5.36 -13.94 6.41
C ARG A 170 -5.65 -12.47 6.13
N ILE A 171 -6.07 -11.71 7.13
CA ILE A 171 -6.48 -10.31 6.99
C ILE A 171 -5.54 -9.45 7.80
N TYR A 172 -4.82 -8.55 7.13
CA TYR A 172 -3.88 -7.62 7.71
C TYR A 172 -4.44 -6.20 7.65
N ILE A 173 -4.30 -5.46 8.74
CA ILE A 173 -4.46 -3.99 8.77
C ILE A 173 -3.10 -3.39 9.07
N GLY A 174 -2.68 -2.40 8.30
CA GLY A 174 -1.39 -1.76 8.48
C GLY A 174 -1.30 -0.39 7.82
N GLY A 175 -0.13 0.24 7.96
CA GLY A 175 0.18 1.58 7.45
C GLY A 175 0.32 2.61 8.56
N LEU A 176 0.72 3.84 8.21
CA LEU A 176 1.01 4.91 9.18
C LEU A 176 -0.20 5.24 10.07
N GLY A 177 -1.42 5.14 9.53
CA GLY A 177 -2.66 5.40 10.26
C GLY A 177 -2.96 4.41 11.38
N THR A 178 -2.22 3.29 11.47
CA THR A 178 -2.34 2.32 12.56
C THR A 178 -1.37 2.59 13.72
N SER A 179 -0.64 3.70 13.66
CA SER A 179 0.30 4.09 14.73
C SER A 179 -0.45 4.25 16.05
N GLY A 180 -0.01 3.53 17.09
CA GLY A 180 -0.69 3.51 18.39
C GLY A 180 -1.74 2.41 18.57
N MET A 181 -2.09 1.66 17.52
CA MET A 181 -2.88 0.43 17.70
C MET A 181 -2.07 -0.66 18.37
N VAL A 182 -2.76 -1.43 19.18
CA VAL A 182 -2.27 -2.68 19.76
C VAL A 182 -3.09 -3.86 19.23
N LYS A 183 -2.54 -5.07 19.33
CA LYS A 183 -3.18 -6.28 18.80
C LYS A 183 -4.56 -6.54 19.45
N GLU A 184 -4.70 -6.16 20.69
CA GLU A 184 -5.93 -6.29 21.51
C GLU A 184 -7.10 -5.46 20.95
N ASP A 185 -6.81 -4.45 20.11
CA ASP A 185 -7.82 -3.66 19.41
C ASP A 185 -8.50 -4.40 18.25
N LEU A 186 -7.98 -5.57 17.89
CA LEU A 186 -8.41 -6.37 16.74
C LEU A 186 -9.04 -7.70 17.19
N GLN A 187 -9.96 -8.21 16.37
CA GLN A 187 -10.52 -9.55 16.55
C GLN A 187 -9.49 -10.62 16.16
N ASP A 188 -9.61 -11.83 16.74
CA ASP A 188 -8.63 -12.93 16.65
C ASP A 188 -8.11 -13.28 15.24
N LYS A 189 -8.89 -13.01 14.18
CA LYS A 189 -8.51 -13.30 12.80
C LYS A 189 -7.86 -12.13 12.06
N ILE A 190 -7.82 -10.97 12.68
CA ILE A 190 -7.29 -9.75 12.07
C ILE A 190 -5.90 -9.51 12.63
N ILE A 191 -4.94 -9.36 11.76
CA ILE A 191 -3.53 -9.24 12.10
C ILE A 191 -3.11 -7.79 11.93
N LEU A 192 -2.55 -7.20 12.98
CA LEU A 192 -1.86 -5.93 12.85
C LEU A 192 -0.54 -6.16 12.12
N ALA A 193 -0.36 -5.50 10.98
CA ALA A 193 0.88 -5.57 10.25
C ALA A 193 2.01 -4.89 11.04
N ASP A 194 3.21 -5.44 10.95
CA ASP A 194 4.39 -4.88 11.60
C ASP A 194 4.69 -3.48 11.04
N LYS A 195 5.31 -2.63 11.86
CA LYS A 195 5.78 -1.31 11.40
C LYS A 195 6.79 -1.42 10.26
N ASN A 196 7.60 -2.47 10.28
CA ASN A 196 8.44 -2.84 9.16
C ASN A 196 7.66 -3.81 8.25
N THR A 197 7.35 -3.37 7.06
CA THR A 197 6.60 -4.16 6.06
C THR A 197 7.26 -5.51 5.78
N LEU A 198 8.60 -5.59 5.76
CA LEU A 198 9.32 -6.84 5.52
C LEU A 198 9.06 -7.88 6.60
N ASP A 199 8.93 -7.48 7.88
CA ASP A 199 8.68 -8.40 8.97
C ASP A 199 7.31 -9.07 8.82
N THR A 200 6.30 -8.32 8.38
CA THR A 200 5.00 -8.91 8.01
C THR A 200 5.13 -9.85 6.83
N LEU A 201 5.82 -9.42 5.75
CA LEU A 201 5.93 -10.19 4.52
C LEU A 201 6.80 -11.46 4.66
N ASN A 202 7.71 -11.50 5.61
CA ASN A 202 8.52 -12.69 5.89
C ASN A 202 7.76 -13.79 6.65
N ARG A 203 6.55 -13.47 7.15
CA ARG A 203 5.69 -14.43 7.87
C ARG A 203 4.57 -15.01 6.99
N ILE A 204 4.47 -14.58 5.73
CA ILE A 204 3.48 -15.07 4.77
C ILE A 204 4.11 -15.95 3.72
#